data_d540516acd82d876edea5c1d3a42f51b
#
_entry.id   d540516acd82d876edea5c1d3a42f51b
#
_cell.length_a   1.000
_cell.length_b   1.000
_cell.length_c   1.000
_cell.angle_alpha   90.00
_cell.angle_beta   90.00
_cell.angle_gamma   90.00
#
_symmetry.space_group_name_H-M   'P 1'
#
loop_
_entity.id
_entity.type
_entity.pdbx_description
1 polymer ?
#
loop_
_entity_poly.entity_id
_entity_poly.type
_entity_poly.pdbx_seq_one_letter_code
_entity_poly.pdbx_strand_id
1 'polypeptide(L)'
;YVCHYLLDSTVHPLVISQVNALCAAGVEGLAAEDAHEVHAVIETELDELVLTAKRGETVATYHPATSVLRGRDSMLDTVGRLYATAIDDAFGLTMPKGMFKSAVRAERAAQRALYSPTGAKRAVLSAAERLLRPHAMTGAMSHRAAERATSAFANDERAPWRHPATEAVSRASFWDLYDQARA
;
A
#
# COMPACT_ATOMS: atom_id res chain seq x y z
N TYR A 1 4.05 5.52 -12.36
CA TYR A 1 5.22 5.41 -11.45
C TYR A 1 5.47 6.73 -10.72
N VAL A 2 5.55 7.86 -11.45
CA VAL A 2 5.76 9.20 -10.84
C VAL A 2 4.64 9.54 -9.85
N CYS A 3 3.37 9.30 -10.20
CA CYS A 3 2.23 9.55 -9.31
C CYS A 3 2.31 8.71 -8.02
N HIS A 4 2.72 7.44 -8.13
CA HIS A 4 2.93 6.58 -6.96
C HIS A 4 4.06 7.14 -6.08
N TYR A 5 5.20 7.48 -6.67
CA TYR A 5 6.32 8.05 -5.93
C TYR A 5 5.95 9.37 -5.21
N LEU A 6 5.23 10.26 -5.89
CA LEU A 6 4.79 11.54 -5.30
C LEU A 6 3.82 11.31 -4.13
N LEU A 7 2.84 10.42 -4.30
CA LEU A 7 1.90 10.09 -3.23
C LEU A 7 2.64 9.44 -2.06
N ASP A 8 3.46 8.44 -2.33
CA ASP A 8 4.22 7.70 -1.34
C ASP A 8 5.15 8.63 -0.54
N SER A 9 5.98 9.43 -1.22
CA SER A 9 6.89 10.36 -0.55
C SER A 9 6.18 11.44 0.27
N THR A 10 4.93 11.78 -0.06
CA THR A 10 4.16 12.82 0.64
C THR A 10 3.38 12.25 1.82
N VAL A 11 2.80 11.07 1.68
CA VAL A 11 1.91 10.44 2.68
C VAL A 11 2.66 9.56 3.68
N HIS A 12 3.70 8.87 3.25
CA HIS A 12 4.48 7.94 4.11
C HIS A 12 4.96 8.53 5.44
N PRO A 13 5.37 9.80 5.53
CA PRO A 13 5.73 10.39 6.83
C PRO A 13 4.61 10.33 7.86
N LEU A 14 3.35 10.51 7.45
CA LEU A 14 2.18 10.35 8.33
C LEU A 14 2.01 8.88 8.73
N VAL A 15 2.05 7.96 7.75
CA VAL A 15 1.90 6.51 8.00
C VAL A 15 2.96 6.04 8.99
N ILE A 16 4.24 6.35 8.77
CA ILE A 16 5.34 5.94 9.66
C ILE A 16 5.21 6.57 11.05
N SER A 17 4.78 7.83 11.14
CA SER A 17 4.51 8.46 12.43
C SER A 17 3.45 7.70 13.23
N GLN A 18 2.39 7.25 12.57
CA GLN A 18 1.32 6.46 13.22
C GLN A 18 1.77 5.05 13.57
N VAL A 19 2.54 4.39 12.70
CA VAL A 19 3.17 3.08 13.01
C VAL A 19 3.99 3.17 14.29
N ASN A 20 4.88 4.17 14.36
CA ASN A 20 5.74 4.39 15.51
C ASN A 20 4.93 4.66 16.79
N ALA A 21 3.88 5.49 16.69
CA ALA A 21 3.01 5.80 17.81
C ALA A 21 2.26 4.56 18.32
N LEU A 22 1.74 3.73 17.43
CA LEU A 22 1.02 2.50 17.79
C LEU A 22 1.95 1.46 18.41
N CYS A 23 3.12 1.22 17.82
CA CYS A 23 4.10 0.27 18.35
C CYS A 23 4.67 0.74 19.71
N ALA A 24 4.73 2.05 19.96
CA ALA A 24 5.18 2.62 21.24
C ALA A 24 4.07 2.73 22.30
N ALA A 25 2.80 2.55 21.92
CA ALA A 25 1.65 2.76 22.82
C ALA A 25 1.51 1.68 23.92
N GLY A 26 2.30 0.61 23.89
CA GLY A 26 2.24 -0.48 24.87
C GLY A 26 0.96 -1.31 24.81
N VAL A 27 0.36 -1.39 23.63
CA VAL A 27 -0.83 -2.23 23.39
C VAL A 27 -0.42 -3.70 23.52
N GLU A 28 -1.14 -4.46 24.33
CA GLU A 28 -0.88 -5.88 24.51
C GLU A 28 -0.91 -6.63 23.17
N GLY A 29 0.13 -7.38 22.87
CA GLY A 29 0.26 -8.13 21.61
C GLY A 29 0.75 -7.30 20.43
N LEU A 30 1.16 -6.04 20.64
CA LEU A 30 1.77 -5.18 19.62
C LEU A 30 3.15 -4.71 20.08
N ALA A 31 4.18 -5.01 19.30
CA ALA A 31 5.56 -4.67 19.58
C ALA A 31 6.24 -3.98 18.39
N ALA A 32 7.48 -3.57 18.55
CA ALA A 32 8.24 -2.93 17.48
C ALA A 32 8.44 -3.85 16.26
N GLU A 33 8.50 -5.16 16.49
CA GLU A 33 8.63 -6.18 15.46
C GLU A 33 7.42 -6.24 14.53
N ASP A 34 6.26 -5.75 15.00
CA ASP A 34 4.99 -5.76 14.25
C ASP A 34 4.82 -4.49 13.39
N ALA A 35 5.80 -3.61 13.36
CA ALA A 35 5.72 -2.33 12.63
C ALA A 35 5.36 -2.53 11.16
N HIS A 36 5.81 -3.62 10.55
CA HIS A 36 5.53 -3.92 9.14
C HIS A 36 4.06 -4.32 8.91
N GLU A 37 3.49 -5.09 9.83
CA GLU A 37 2.07 -5.46 9.81
C GLU A 37 1.17 -4.25 10.06
N VAL A 38 1.53 -3.43 11.04
CA VAL A 38 0.82 -2.18 11.35
C VAL A 38 0.83 -1.24 10.15
N HIS A 39 1.97 -1.10 9.49
CA HIS A 39 2.11 -0.32 8.26
C HIS A 39 1.15 -0.82 7.17
N ALA A 40 1.16 -2.13 6.90
CA ALA A 40 0.28 -2.73 5.90
C ALA A 40 -1.21 -2.56 6.22
N VAL A 41 -1.59 -2.59 7.51
CA VAL A 41 -2.97 -2.33 7.94
C VAL A 41 -3.36 -0.88 7.67
N ILE A 42 -2.50 0.08 8.01
CA ILE A 42 -2.77 1.51 7.79
C ILE A 42 -2.94 1.79 6.30
N GLU A 43 -2.02 1.33 5.46
CA GLU A 43 -2.10 1.52 4.00
C GLU A 43 -3.36 0.87 3.41
N THR A 44 -3.68 -0.36 3.84
CA THR A 44 -4.89 -1.04 3.41
C THR A 44 -6.15 -0.22 3.73
N GLU A 45 -6.22 0.38 4.92
CA GLU A 45 -7.36 1.22 5.31
C GLU A 45 -7.43 2.53 4.51
N LEU A 46 -6.30 3.15 4.25
CA LEU A 46 -6.24 4.37 3.44
C LEU A 46 -6.59 4.08 1.97
N ASP A 47 -6.17 2.94 1.42
CA ASP A 47 -6.56 2.49 0.08
C ASP A 47 -8.07 2.28 -0.04
N GLU A 48 -8.69 1.60 0.94
CA GLU A 48 -10.14 1.41 1.01
C GLU A 48 -10.88 2.76 1.09
N LEU A 49 -10.34 3.70 1.90
CA LEU A 49 -10.89 5.05 2.05
C LEU A 49 -10.84 5.83 0.73
N VAL A 50 -9.69 5.81 0.03
CA VAL A 50 -9.54 6.47 -1.28
C VAL A 50 -10.46 5.84 -2.32
N LEU A 51 -10.53 4.52 -2.37
CA LEU A 51 -11.38 3.79 -3.31
C LEU A 51 -12.85 4.19 -3.16
N THR A 52 -13.34 4.20 -1.92
CA THR A 52 -14.71 4.63 -1.62
C THR A 52 -14.93 6.11 -1.94
N ALA A 53 -14.06 7.00 -1.45
CA ALA A 53 -14.24 8.45 -1.57
C ALA A 53 -14.07 8.97 -3.00
N LYS A 54 -13.16 8.40 -3.79
CA LYS A 54 -12.85 8.93 -5.14
C LYS A 54 -13.54 8.16 -6.27
N ARG A 55 -13.99 6.94 -6.03
CA ARG A 55 -14.61 6.09 -7.06
C ARG A 55 -16.00 5.60 -6.71
N GLY A 56 -16.42 5.69 -5.44
CA GLY A 56 -17.67 5.09 -4.98
C GLY A 56 -17.67 3.56 -5.12
N GLU A 57 -16.48 2.96 -5.07
CA GLU A 57 -16.28 1.52 -5.27
C GLU A 57 -15.74 0.89 -3.98
N THR A 58 -15.87 -0.42 -3.87
CA THR A 58 -15.21 -1.25 -2.86
C THR A 58 -14.40 -2.33 -3.55
N VAL A 59 -13.63 -3.10 -2.81
CA VAL A 59 -12.91 -4.25 -3.39
C VAL A 59 -13.83 -5.35 -3.93
N ALA A 60 -15.13 -5.31 -3.63
CA ALA A 60 -16.11 -6.21 -4.25
C ALA A 60 -16.40 -5.84 -5.71
N THR A 61 -16.32 -4.55 -6.04
CA THR A 61 -16.59 -4.00 -7.39
C THR A 61 -15.32 -3.62 -8.14
N TYR A 62 -14.27 -3.21 -7.42
CA TYR A 62 -12.97 -2.86 -7.99
C TYR A 62 -12.05 -4.08 -8.05
N HIS A 63 -11.52 -4.36 -9.24
CA HIS A 63 -10.61 -5.48 -9.48
C HIS A 63 -9.19 -4.97 -9.80
N PRO A 64 -8.27 -4.86 -8.81
CA PRO A 64 -6.93 -4.31 -9.00
C PRO A 64 -6.15 -4.99 -10.12
N ALA A 65 -6.15 -6.32 -10.15
CA ALA A 65 -5.42 -7.12 -11.16
C ALA A 65 -5.83 -6.84 -12.60
N THR A 66 -7.02 -6.25 -12.83
CA THR A 66 -7.53 -5.89 -14.17
C THR A 66 -7.66 -4.39 -14.37
N SER A 67 -7.69 -3.61 -13.30
CA SER A 67 -7.87 -2.16 -13.32
C SER A 67 -6.54 -1.42 -13.28
N VAL A 68 -5.55 -1.96 -12.60
CA VAL A 68 -4.18 -1.43 -12.48
C VAL A 68 -3.23 -2.26 -13.35
N LEU A 69 -2.07 -1.73 -13.68
CA LEU A 69 -1.04 -2.40 -14.48
C LEU A 69 -1.56 -2.94 -15.82
N ARG A 70 -2.49 -2.23 -16.46
CA ARG A 70 -2.98 -2.57 -17.80
C ARG A 70 -1.88 -2.36 -18.82
N GLY A 71 -1.75 -3.30 -19.75
CA GLY A 71 -0.83 -3.17 -20.85
C GLY A 71 -0.74 -4.48 -21.64
N ARG A 72 -0.61 -4.33 -22.97
CA ARG A 72 -0.30 -5.46 -23.86
C ARG A 72 1.18 -5.83 -23.67
N ASP A 73 1.53 -7.06 -23.98
CA ASP A 73 2.90 -7.56 -23.87
C ASP A 73 3.92 -6.66 -24.59
N SER A 74 3.59 -6.18 -25.80
CA SER A 74 4.45 -5.25 -26.55
C SER A 74 4.70 -3.93 -25.84
N MET A 75 3.70 -3.40 -25.14
CA MET A 75 3.84 -2.19 -24.32
C MET A 75 4.74 -2.48 -23.10
N LEU A 76 4.54 -3.60 -22.42
CA LEU A 76 5.37 -4.00 -21.28
C LEU A 76 6.83 -4.21 -21.70
N ASP A 77 7.08 -4.76 -22.89
CA ASP A 77 8.42 -4.91 -23.44
C ASP A 77 9.06 -3.55 -23.77
N THR A 78 8.27 -2.57 -24.26
CA THR A 78 8.76 -1.21 -24.53
C THR A 78 9.11 -0.47 -23.22
N VAL A 79 8.21 -0.51 -22.24
CA VAL A 79 8.46 0.08 -20.91
C VAL A 79 9.66 -0.61 -20.25
N GLY A 80 9.77 -1.93 -20.36
CA GLY A 80 10.92 -2.67 -19.83
C GLY A 80 12.26 -2.25 -20.43
N ARG A 81 12.30 -1.95 -21.74
CA ARG A 81 13.51 -1.38 -22.38
C ARG A 81 13.83 0.00 -21.86
N LEU A 82 12.82 0.88 -21.70
CA LEU A 82 13.01 2.21 -21.13
C LEU A 82 13.63 2.15 -19.74
N TYR A 83 13.09 1.29 -18.86
CA TYR A 83 13.66 1.08 -17.53
C TYR A 83 15.06 0.50 -17.57
N ALA A 84 15.34 -0.47 -18.46
CA ALA A 84 16.68 -1.03 -18.60
C ALA A 84 17.70 0.03 -18.99
N THR A 85 17.37 0.90 -19.95
CA THR A 85 18.24 2.03 -20.34
C THR A 85 18.44 3.01 -19.18
N ALA A 86 17.36 3.44 -18.52
CA ALA A 86 17.45 4.40 -17.43
C ALA A 86 18.26 3.86 -16.22
N ILE A 87 18.14 2.58 -15.92
CA ILE A 87 18.88 1.93 -14.82
C ILE A 87 20.37 1.76 -15.20
N ASP A 88 20.64 1.40 -16.44
CA ASP A 88 22.02 1.30 -16.92
C ASP A 88 22.71 2.68 -16.92
N ASP A 89 22.03 3.71 -17.44
CA ASP A 89 22.54 5.09 -17.47
C ASP A 89 22.76 5.67 -16.08
N ALA A 90 21.85 5.42 -15.14
CA ALA A 90 21.91 6.00 -13.79
C ALA A 90 22.81 5.25 -12.82
N PHE A 91 22.91 3.93 -12.96
CA PHE A 91 23.53 3.05 -11.95
C PHE A 91 24.57 2.07 -12.54
N GLY A 92 24.73 2.00 -13.85
CA GLY A 92 25.59 1.00 -14.50
C GLY A 92 25.12 -0.44 -14.31
N LEU A 93 23.83 -0.65 -14.10
CA LEU A 93 23.25 -1.96 -13.82
C LEU A 93 22.51 -2.50 -15.03
N THR A 94 22.85 -3.72 -15.47
CA THR A 94 22.18 -4.40 -16.57
C THR A 94 20.94 -5.16 -16.09
N MET A 95 19.77 -4.76 -16.54
CA MET A 95 18.52 -5.48 -16.27
C MET A 95 18.35 -6.70 -17.20
N PRO A 96 17.96 -7.88 -16.65
CA PRO A 96 17.62 -9.03 -17.47
C PRO A 96 16.45 -8.74 -18.43
N LYS A 97 16.55 -9.28 -19.66
CA LYS A 97 15.45 -9.16 -20.63
C LYS A 97 14.14 -9.70 -20.09
N GLY A 98 13.07 -8.95 -20.25
CA GLY A 98 11.73 -9.34 -19.82
C GLY A 98 11.48 -9.25 -18.32
N MET A 99 12.43 -8.77 -17.52
CA MET A 99 12.30 -8.65 -16.06
C MET A 99 11.07 -7.80 -15.69
N PHE A 100 10.90 -6.63 -16.30
CA PHE A 100 9.74 -5.76 -16.05
C PHE A 100 8.42 -6.46 -16.34
N LYS A 101 8.30 -7.13 -17.49
CA LYS A 101 7.11 -7.89 -17.87
C LYS A 101 6.83 -9.04 -16.89
N SER A 102 7.87 -9.75 -16.46
CA SER A 102 7.75 -10.82 -15.48
C SER A 102 7.29 -10.28 -14.12
N ALA A 103 7.83 -9.14 -13.68
CA ALA A 103 7.40 -8.47 -12.44
C ALA A 103 5.92 -8.05 -12.50
N VAL A 104 5.48 -7.42 -13.61
CA VAL A 104 4.06 -7.06 -13.80
C VAL A 104 3.14 -8.29 -13.78
N ARG A 105 3.57 -9.40 -14.38
CA ARG A 105 2.79 -10.65 -14.35
C ARG A 105 2.72 -11.26 -12.96
N ALA A 106 3.84 -11.25 -12.22
CA ALA A 106 3.89 -11.71 -10.85
C ALA A 106 2.99 -10.86 -9.94
N GLU A 107 3.06 -9.54 -10.08
CA GLU A 107 2.19 -8.60 -9.34
C GLU A 107 0.72 -8.85 -9.63
N ARG A 108 0.32 -9.00 -10.89
CA ARG A 108 -1.06 -9.36 -11.25
C ARG A 108 -1.50 -10.70 -10.66
N ALA A 109 -0.60 -11.67 -10.58
CA ALA A 109 -0.89 -12.96 -9.95
C ALA A 109 -1.06 -12.83 -8.44
N ALA A 110 -0.20 -12.06 -7.78
CA ALA A 110 -0.30 -11.75 -6.35
C ALA A 110 -1.60 -11.03 -6.02
N GLN A 111 -1.96 -9.98 -6.76
CA GLN A 111 -3.23 -9.26 -6.59
C GLN A 111 -4.45 -10.17 -6.75
N ARG A 112 -4.44 -11.12 -7.72
CA ARG A 112 -5.54 -12.10 -7.86
C ARG A 112 -5.59 -13.08 -6.69
N ALA A 113 -4.43 -13.50 -6.19
CA ALA A 113 -4.34 -14.41 -5.06
C ALA A 113 -4.86 -13.76 -3.77
N LEU A 114 -4.47 -12.50 -3.54
CA LEU A 114 -4.88 -11.72 -2.36
C LEU A 114 -6.30 -11.16 -2.47
N TYR A 115 -6.88 -11.11 -3.68
CA TYR A 115 -8.23 -10.61 -3.89
C TYR A 115 -9.27 -11.48 -3.17
N SER A 116 -9.94 -10.90 -2.17
CA SER A 116 -10.89 -11.59 -1.30
C SER A 116 -12.13 -10.73 -1.03
N PRO A 117 -13.00 -10.51 -2.05
CA PRO A 117 -14.16 -9.63 -1.91
C PRO A 117 -15.15 -10.08 -0.83
N THR A 118 -15.20 -11.38 -0.55
CA THR A 118 -16.07 -11.95 0.50
C THR A 118 -15.39 -12.05 1.87
N GLY A 119 -14.07 -11.77 1.94
CA GLY A 119 -13.28 -11.99 3.15
C GLY A 119 -12.98 -13.45 3.48
N ALA A 120 -13.53 -14.42 2.75
CA ALA A 120 -13.36 -15.84 3.05
C ALA A 120 -11.90 -16.30 2.90
N LYS A 121 -11.22 -15.91 1.82
CA LYS A 121 -9.79 -16.21 1.64
C LYS A 121 -8.94 -15.58 2.76
N ARG A 122 -9.25 -14.34 3.13
CA ARG A 122 -8.61 -13.65 4.25
C ARG A 122 -8.74 -14.45 5.54
N ALA A 123 -9.93 -14.90 5.88
CA ALA A 123 -10.17 -15.69 7.09
C ALA A 123 -9.36 -17.00 7.09
N VAL A 124 -9.34 -17.70 5.95
CA VAL A 124 -8.57 -18.95 5.82
C VAL A 124 -7.07 -18.69 5.91
N LEU A 125 -6.55 -17.69 5.20
CA LEU A 125 -5.13 -17.33 5.24
C LEU A 125 -4.71 -16.89 6.65
N SER A 126 -5.48 -16.02 7.29
CA SER A 126 -5.20 -15.57 8.67
C SER A 126 -5.25 -16.73 9.67
N ALA A 127 -6.16 -17.70 9.50
CA ALA A 127 -6.21 -18.88 10.36
C ALA A 127 -4.98 -19.79 10.15
N ALA A 128 -4.57 -20.00 8.91
CA ALA A 128 -3.38 -20.79 8.59
C ALA A 128 -2.09 -20.13 9.08
N GLU A 129 -1.98 -18.79 8.93
CA GLU A 129 -0.81 -18.03 9.37
C GLU A 129 -0.69 -17.99 10.90
N ARG A 130 -1.80 -17.87 11.63
CA ARG A 130 -1.81 -17.93 13.12
C ARG A 130 -1.25 -19.27 13.66
N LEU A 131 -1.30 -20.33 12.89
CA LEU A 131 -0.70 -21.61 13.25
C LEU A 131 0.83 -21.61 13.06
N LEU A 132 1.34 -20.71 12.20
CA LEU A 132 2.77 -20.67 11.83
C LEU A 132 3.47 -19.44 12.41
N ARG A 133 2.75 -18.33 12.58
CA ARG A 133 3.25 -17.07 13.11
C ARG A 133 2.17 -16.37 13.96
N PRO A 134 2.52 -15.71 15.08
CA PRO A 134 1.55 -15.04 15.95
C PRO A 134 0.82 -13.87 15.26
N HIS A 135 1.42 -13.24 14.25
CA HIS A 135 0.86 -12.11 13.51
C HIS A 135 0.72 -12.44 12.02
N ALA A 136 -0.49 -12.33 11.49
CA ALA A 136 -0.83 -12.74 10.13
C ALA A 136 -0.63 -11.60 9.13
N MET A 137 0.48 -11.61 8.41
CA MET A 137 0.87 -10.60 7.43
C MET A 137 -0.07 -10.55 6.22
N THR A 138 -0.48 -11.71 5.70
CA THR A 138 -1.38 -11.81 4.53
C THR A 138 -2.79 -11.33 4.84
N GLY A 139 -3.24 -11.50 6.09
CA GLY A 139 -4.51 -10.96 6.56
C GLY A 139 -4.54 -9.43 6.56
N ALA A 140 -3.41 -8.80 6.89
CA ALA A 140 -3.26 -7.34 6.86
C ALA A 140 -3.29 -6.77 5.43
N MET A 141 -2.72 -7.48 4.45
CA MET A 141 -2.68 -7.08 3.04
C MET A 141 -3.98 -7.34 2.27
N SER A 142 -4.98 -7.95 2.89
CA SER A 142 -6.25 -8.32 2.24
C SER A 142 -7.32 -7.29 2.58
N HIS A 143 -7.72 -6.50 1.59
CA HIS A 143 -8.76 -5.47 1.72
C HIS A 143 -10.12 -6.04 2.13
N ARG A 144 -10.90 -5.24 2.83
CA ARG A 144 -12.27 -5.57 3.21
C ARG A 144 -13.25 -5.15 2.12
N ALA A 145 -14.27 -5.96 1.88
CA ALA A 145 -15.35 -5.65 0.93
C ALA A 145 -16.43 -4.72 1.53
N ALA A 146 -16.02 -3.79 2.40
CA ALA A 146 -16.93 -2.83 3.03
C ALA A 146 -16.62 -1.42 2.54
N GLU A 147 -17.66 -0.59 2.43
CA GLU A 147 -17.47 0.85 2.24
C GLU A 147 -16.78 1.44 3.46
N ARG A 148 -15.73 2.20 3.21
CA ARG A 148 -15.00 2.90 4.24
C ARG A 148 -15.13 4.39 4.05
N ALA A 149 -16.04 5.00 4.79
CA ALA A 149 -16.26 6.44 4.74
C ALA A 149 -15.22 7.24 5.56
N THR A 150 -14.67 6.63 6.61
CA THR A 150 -13.68 7.23 7.52
C THR A 150 -12.61 6.24 7.91
N SER A 151 -11.45 6.72 8.33
CA SER A 151 -10.39 5.92 8.95
C SER A 151 -9.75 6.73 10.08
N ALA A 152 -9.47 6.08 11.19
CA ALA A 152 -8.71 6.70 12.29
C ALA A 152 -7.31 7.14 11.84
N PHE A 153 -6.79 6.52 10.77
CA PHE A 153 -5.49 6.84 10.20
C PHE A 153 -5.51 8.03 9.25
N ALA A 154 -6.70 8.55 8.89
CA ALA A 154 -6.80 9.72 8.03
C ALA A 154 -6.42 11.04 8.74
N ASN A 155 -6.32 11.04 10.07
CA ASN A 155 -6.04 12.24 10.89
C ASN A 155 -7.00 13.39 10.60
N ASP A 156 -8.29 13.10 10.42
CA ASP A 156 -9.31 14.11 10.10
C ASP A 156 -9.47 15.15 11.23
N GLU A 157 -9.19 14.76 12.48
CA GLU A 157 -9.19 15.62 13.67
C GLU A 157 -7.95 16.54 13.74
N ARG A 158 -7.01 16.40 12.80
CA ARG A 158 -5.76 17.19 12.73
C ARG A 158 -4.95 17.15 14.01
N ALA A 159 -4.87 15.98 14.63
CA ALA A 159 -3.97 15.72 15.74
C ALA A 159 -2.51 15.97 15.31
N PRO A 160 -1.66 16.52 16.19
CA PRO A 160 -0.26 16.78 15.85
C PRO A 160 0.50 15.45 15.70
N TRP A 161 1.30 15.34 14.66
CA TRP A 161 2.22 14.23 14.44
C TRP A 161 3.60 14.75 14.04
N ARG A 162 4.65 13.94 14.26
CA ARG A 162 6.04 14.29 13.95
C ARG A 162 6.48 13.61 12.66
N HIS A 163 7.09 14.38 11.79
CA HIS A 163 7.72 13.84 10.59
C HIS A 163 8.95 12.99 11.00
N PRO A 164 9.02 11.70 10.61
CA PRO A 164 10.01 10.77 11.14
C PRO A 164 11.46 11.11 10.79
N ALA A 165 11.70 11.86 9.70
CA ALA A 165 13.05 12.23 9.28
C ALA A 165 13.45 13.65 9.69
N THR A 166 12.51 14.60 9.79
CA THR A 166 12.81 16.01 10.04
C THR A 166 12.41 16.46 11.45
N GLU A 167 11.71 15.63 12.21
CA GLU A 167 11.13 15.93 13.52
C GLU A 167 10.13 17.12 13.53
N ALA A 168 9.85 17.69 12.36
CA ALA A 168 8.89 18.78 12.23
C ALA A 168 7.49 18.30 12.63
N VAL A 169 6.79 19.16 13.40
CA VAL A 169 5.40 18.88 13.79
C VAL A 169 4.47 19.31 12.67
N SER A 170 3.60 18.39 12.23
CA SER A 170 2.53 18.62 11.27
C SER A 170 1.16 18.33 11.90
N ARG A 171 0.11 18.92 11.34
CA ARG A 171 -1.29 18.64 11.63
C ARG A 171 -2.06 18.25 10.35
N ALA A 172 -1.34 18.03 9.26
CA ALA A 172 -1.95 17.65 8.00
C ALA A 172 -2.70 16.34 8.15
N SER A 173 -3.89 16.28 7.56
CA SER A 173 -4.63 15.04 7.39
C SER A 173 -4.08 14.26 6.19
N PHE A 174 -4.48 13.00 6.08
CA PHE A 174 -4.22 12.21 4.87
C PHE A 174 -4.71 12.92 3.60
N TRP A 175 -5.89 13.55 3.67
CA TRP A 175 -6.45 14.24 2.52
C TRP A 175 -5.67 15.50 2.11
N ASP A 176 -5.14 16.24 3.08
CA ASP A 176 -4.27 17.40 2.78
C ASP A 176 -2.99 16.91 2.03
N LEU A 177 -2.39 15.82 2.50
CA LEU A 177 -1.19 15.24 1.88
C LEU A 177 -1.50 14.61 0.52
N TYR A 178 -2.65 13.95 0.39
CA TYR A 178 -3.13 13.38 -0.86
C TYR A 178 -3.34 14.47 -1.93
N ASP A 179 -3.98 15.57 -1.57
CA ASP A 179 -4.20 16.69 -2.49
C ASP A 179 -2.88 17.42 -2.81
N GLN A 180 -1.97 17.56 -1.85
CA GLN A 180 -0.61 18.07 -2.09
C GLN A 180 0.16 17.22 -3.09
N ALA A 181 0.08 15.89 -3.00
CA ALA A 181 0.78 14.99 -3.93
C ALA A 181 0.23 15.06 -5.37
N ARG A 182 -0.97 15.61 -5.57
CA ARG A 182 -1.63 15.77 -6.87
C ARG A 182 -1.45 17.15 -7.51
N ALA A 183 -0.99 18.13 -6.76
CA ALA A 183 -0.76 19.49 -7.22
C ALA A 183 0.51 19.59 -8.07
#